data_d0047354a331f4f8cada41b00bbdabdb
#
_entry.id   d0047354a331f4f8cada41b00bbdabdb
#
_cell.length_a   1.000
_cell.length_b   1.000
_cell.length_c   1.000
_cell.angle_alpha   90.00
_cell.angle_beta   90.00
_cell.angle_gamma   90.00
#
_symmetry.space_group_name_H-M   'P 1'
#
loop_
_entity.id
_entity.type
_entity.pdbx_description
1 polymer ?
#
loop_
_entity_poly.entity_id
_entity_poly.type
_entity_poly.pdbx_seq_one_letter_code
_entity_poly.pdbx_strand_id
1 'polypeptide(L)'
;MATIGMLYICTGKYTVFWPEFYETFSRNFLPGCKKEYFIFTDAPSIAHEDDPAVHRIDQLAYDWPLSTMKRFAIFLTQEKALEQLDYLFFFNANLTCREVITPEEFLPRPQQGEQLLLVQQPGFWNKKPMFYSYDRNPRCTAYI
;
A
#
# COMPACT_ATOMS: atom_id res chain seq x y z
N MET A 1 -7.75 -19.75 -1.33
CA MET A 1 -8.21 -18.36 -1.11
C MET A 1 -6.97 -17.54 -0.80
N ALA A 2 -6.68 -16.49 -1.59
CA ALA A 2 -5.47 -15.69 -1.41
C ALA A 2 -5.52 -14.84 -0.14
N THR A 3 -4.35 -14.68 0.49
CA THR A 3 -4.12 -13.78 1.62
C THR A 3 -3.46 -12.48 1.15
N ILE A 4 -4.08 -11.37 1.46
CA ILE A 4 -3.72 -10.04 0.95
C ILE A 4 -3.18 -9.18 2.09
N GLY A 5 -1.96 -8.70 1.98
CA GLY A 5 -1.41 -7.69 2.87
C GLY A 5 -1.71 -6.28 2.35
N MET A 6 -2.42 -5.51 3.15
CA MET A 6 -2.74 -4.11 2.89
C MET A 6 -1.75 -3.23 3.65
N LEU A 7 -0.80 -2.63 2.94
CA LEU A 7 0.22 -1.77 3.52
C LEU A 7 -0.28 -0.33 3.52
N TYR A 8 -0.40 0.27 4.69
CA TYR A 8 -1.03 1.57 4.86
C TYR A 8 -0.22 2.46 5.82
N ILE A 9 0.24 3.60 5.33
CA ILE A 9 0.96 4.58 6.14
C ILE A 9 0.05 5.77 6.37
N CYS A 10 -0.29 6.03 7.64
CA CYS A 10 -1.10 7.17 8.04
C CYS A 10 -0.56 7.81 9.32
N THR A 11 0.35 8.77 9.17
CA THR A 11 0.92 9.53 10.28
C THR A 11 0.34 10.94 10.37
N GLY A 12 0.31 11.52 11.57
CA GLY A 12 -0.21 12.85 11.82
C GLY A 12 -1.67 12.99 11.38
N LYS A 13 -1.98 14.03 10.60
CA LYS A 13 -3.34 14.33 10.12
C LYS A 13 -3.94 13.25 9.19
N TYR A 14 -3.12 12.38 8.63
CA TYR A 14 -3.60 11.34 7.71
C TYR A 14 -4.32 10.20 8.40
N THR A 15 -4.23 10.07 9.71
CA THR A 15 -4.97 9.07 10.51
C THR A 15 -6.49 9.21 10.34
N VAL A 16 -6.98 10.39 10.03
CA VAL A 16 -8.41 10.67 9.79
C VAL A 16 -9.00 9.86 8.63
N PHE A 17 -8.17 9.42 7.67
CA PHE A 17 -8.64 8.68 6.51
C PHE A 17 -8.78 7.18 6.76
N TRP A 18 -8.19 6.66 7.84
CA TRP A 18 -8.15 5.23 8.10
C TRP A 18 -9.54 4.56 8.23
N PRO A 19 -10.50 5.12 8.98
CA PRO A 19 -11.82 4.46 9.13
C PRO A 19 -12.52 4.25 7.78
N GLU A 20 -12.59 5.27 6.94
CA GLU A 20 -13.22 5.18 5.63
C GLU A 20 -12.46 4.24 4.67
N PHE A 21 -11.12 4.28 4.72
CA PHE A 21 -10.29 3.33 3.97
C PHE A 21 -10.64 1.90 4.36
N TYR A 22 -10.60 1.57 5.66
CA TYR A 22 -10.89 0.23 6.15
C TYR A 22 -12.29 -0.24 5.71
N GLU A 23 -13.32 0.55 5.94
CA GLU A 23 -14.70 0.19 5.61
C GLU A 23 -14.90 -0.07 4.12
N THR A 24 -14.35 0.80 3.27
CA THR A 24 -14.55 0.69 1.81
C THR A 24 -13.70 -0.43 1.20
N PHE A 25 -12.45 -0.60 1.63
CA PHE A 25 -11.57 -1.66 1.14
C PHE A 25 -11.97 -3.04 1.67
N SER A 26 -12.42 -3.15 2.91
CA SER A 26 -12.91 -4.42 3.46
C SER A 26 -14.11 -4.95 2.68
N ARG A 27 -15.01 -4.06 2.28
CA ARG A 27 -16.23 -4.40 1.56
C ARG A 27 -16.02 -4.62 0.07
N ASN A 28 -15.28 -3.72 -0.58
CA ASN A 28 -15.28 -3.61 -2.04
C ASN A 28 -14.01 -4.15 -2.70
N PHE A 29 -12.86 -4.14 -2.01
CA PHE A 29 -11.59 -4.57 -2.60
C PHE A 29 -11.38 -6.07 -2.41
N LEU A 30 -11.26 -6.81 -3.50
CA LEU A 30 -11.00 -8.25 -3.56
C LEU A 30 -11.92 -9.05 -2.60
N PRO A 31 -13.26 -8.99 -2.77
CA PRO A 31 -14.17 -9.74 -1.93
C PRO A 31 -13.86 -11.25 -2.02
N GLY A 32 -13.97 -11.94 -0.89
CA GLY A 32 -13.63 -13.35 -0.79
C GLY A 32 -12.15 -13.63 -0.49
N CYS A 33 -11.22 -12.67 -0.64
CA CYS A 33 -9.85 -12.82 -0.17
C CYS A 33 -9.73 -12.45 1.31
N LYS A 34 -8.86 -13.17 2.03
CA LYS A 34 -8.49 -12.79 3.39
C LYS A 34 -7.58 -11.56 3.34
N LYS A 35 -7.88 -10.52 4.11
CA LYS A 35 -7.08 -9.30 4.18
C LYS A 35 -6.44 -9.15 5.55
N GLU A 36 -5.17 -8.74 5.57
CA GLU A 36 -4.41 -8.36 6.76
C GLU A 36 -3.95 -6.92 6.56
N TYR A 37 -4.29 -6.02 7.47
CA TYR A 37 -4.02 -4.59 7.37
C TYR A 37 -2.83 -4.22 8.26
N PHE A 38 -1.73 -3.76 7.67
CA PHE A 38 -0.53 -3.28 8.36
C PHE A 38 -0.54 -1.76 8.36
N ILE A 39 -0.89 -1.18 9.51
CA ILE A 39 -1.14 0.25 9.68
C ILE A 39 0.04 0.90 10.39
N PHE A 40 0.88 1.57 9.61
CA PHE A 40 2.05 2.29 10.10
C PHE A 40 1.63 3.70 10.49
N THR A 41 1.61 4.00 11.80
CA THR A 41 1.05 5.25 12.31
C THR A 41 1.74 5.70 13.59
N ASP A 42 1.73 7.01 13.85
CA ASP A 42 2.14 7.63 15.10
C ASP A 42 0.97 7.81 16.08
N ALA A 43 -0.25 7.43 15.69
CA ALA A 43 -1.40 7.50 16.56
C ALA A 43 -1.33 6.41 17.66
N PRO A 44 -1.65 6.75 18.92
CA PRO A 44 -1.62 5.79 20.03
C PRO A 44 -2.69 4.71 19.92
N SER A 45 -3.76 4.95 19.17
CA SER A 45 -4.83 4.02 18.85
C SER A 45 -5.49 4.38 17.52
N ILE A 46 -6.12 3.40 16.88
CA ILE A 46 -6.84 3.57 15.61
C ILE A 46 -8.20 2.90 15.67
N ALA A 47 -9.11 3.29 14.79
CA ALA A 47 -10.39 2.60 14.64
C ALA A 47 -10.16 1.15 14.18
N HIS A 48 -11.07 0.25 14.57
CA HIS A 48 -11.03 -1.18 14.21
C HIS A 48 -9.79 -1.95 14.71
N GLU A 49 -9.08 -1.45 15.73
CA GLU A 49 -7.92 -2.12 16.32
C GLU A 49 -8.29 -3.42 17.06
N ASP A 50 -9.57 -3.62 17.34
CA ASP A 50 -10.16 -4.85 17.87
C ASP A 50 -10.34 -5.97 16.83
N ASP A 51 -10.28 -5.65 15.53
CA ASP A 51 -10.25 -6.65 14.46
C ASP A 51 -8.88 -7.33 14.42
N PRO A 52 -8.80 -8.66 14.60
CA PRO A 52 -7.52 -9.38 14.55
C PRO A 52 -6.76 -9.27 13.20
N ALA A 53 -7.42 -8.84 12.15
CA ALA A 53 -6.79 -8.58 10.85
C ALA A 53 -6.13 -7.19 10.77
N VAL A 54 -6.28 -6.33 11.78
CA VAL A 54 -5.72 -4.98 11.84
C VAL A 54 -4.50 -4.95 12.76
N HIS A 55 -3.34 -4.69 12.18
CA HIS A 55 -2.06 -4.62 12.88
C HIS A 55 -1.57 -3.18 12.92
N ARG A 56 -1.72 -2.50 14.07
CA ARG A 56 -1.16 -1.17 14.30
C ARG A 56 0.34 -1.30 14.60
N ILE A 57 1.14 -0.57 13.84
CA ILE A 57 2.60 -0.55 13.96
C ILE A 57 3.04 0.88 14.22
N ASP A 58 3.77 1.10 15.32
CA ASP A 58 4.27 2.41 15.67
C ASP A 58 5.27 2.90 14.61
N GLN A 59 4.98 4.06 14.01
CA GLN A 59 5.78 4.67 12.97
C GLN A 59 5.89 6.17 13.20
N LEU A 60 7.10 6.69 13.28
CA LEU A 60 7.34 8.12 13.35
C LEU A 60 6.85 8.83 12.08
N ALA A 61 6.23 9.98 12.25
CA ALA A 61 5.91 10.86 11.14
C ALA A 61 7.21 11.40 10.51
N TYR A 62 7.31 11.29 9.21
CA TYR A 62 8.36 11.91 8.41
C TYR A 62 7.79 12.99 7.52
N ASP A 63 8.49 14.13 7.43
CA ASP A 63 8.17 15.16 6.47
C ASP A 63 8.47 14.71 5.03
N TRP A 64 7.80 15.34 4.09
CA TRP A 64 8.12 15.16 2.68
C TRP A 64 9.53 15.72 2.37
N PRO A 65 10.40 15.03 1.60
CA PRO A 65 10.13 13.82 0.82
C PRO A 65 10.43 12.50 1.54
N LEU A 66 10.93 12.52 2.78
CA LEU A 66 11.37 11.33 3.51
C LEU A 66 10.24 10.31 3.70
N SER A 67 9.02 10.77 3.92
CA SER A 67 7.83 9.91 4.04
C SER A 67 7.61 9.03 2.81
N THR A 68 7.95 9.53 1.63
CA THR A 68 7.88 8.78 0.37
C THR A 68 9.12 7.92 0.14
N MET A 69 10.30 8.45 0.38
CA MET A 69 11.58 7.75 0.13
C MET A 69 11.79 6.55 1.06
N LYS A 70 11.35 6.65 2.30
CA LYS A 70 11.50 5.57 3.31
C LYS A 70 10.41 4.52 3.28
N ARG A 71 9.41 4.64 2.42
CA ARG A 71 8.24 3.76 2.38
C ARG A 71 8.58 2.27 2.45
N PHE A 72 9.46 1.80 1.60
CA PHE A 72 9.85 0.39 1.58
C PHE A 72 10.64 -0.03 2.82
N ALA A 73 11.48 0.84 3.35
CA ALA A 73 12.17 0.58 4.60
C ALA A 73 11.20 0.46 5.79
N ILE A 74 10.13 1.25 5.79
CA ILE A 74 9.03 1.15 6.77
C ILE A 74 8.36 -0.22 6.64
N PHE A 75 7.96 -0.64 5.44
CA PHE A 75 7.31 -1.94 5.24
C PHE A 75 8.19 -3.10 5.67
N LEU A 76 9.48 -3.06 5.37
CA LEU A 76 10.44 -4.12 5.73
C LEU A 76 10.63 -4.29 7.24
N THR A 77 10.17 -3.36 8.08
CA THR A 77 10.12 -3.59 9.53
C THR A 77 9.21 -4.76 9.92
N GLN A 78 8.30 -5.14 9.01
CA GLN A 78 7.37 -6.25 9.18
C GLN A 78 7.64 -7.42 8.21
N GLU A 79 8.85 -7.52 7.64
CA GLU A 79 9.22 -8.49 6.61
C GLU A 79 8.73 -9.91 6.89
N LYS A 80 8.99 -10.43 8.11
CA LYS A 80 8.61 -11.79 8.51
C LYS A 80 7.10 -12.07 8.44
N ALA A 81 6.29 -11.06 8.76
CA ALA A 81 4.83 -11.18 8.68
C ALA A 81 4.36 -11.07 7.23
N LEU A 82 5.00 -10.19 6.46
CA LEU A 82 4.64 -9.95 5.06
C LEU A 82 5.00 -11.13 4.14
N GLU A 83 6.09 -11.84 4.41
CA GLU A 83 6.50 -13.04 3.67
C GLU A 83 5.48 -14.19 3.71
N GLN A 84 4.55 -14.17 4.68
CA GLN A 84 3.50 -15.18 4.83
C GLN A 84 2.27 -14.93 3.96
N LEU A 85 2.24 -13.83 3.21
CA LEU A 85 1.09 -13.37 2.45
C LEU A 85 1.31 -13.59 0.94
N ASP A 86 0.23 -13.89 0.23
CA ASP A 86 0.30 -14.19 -1.20
C ASP A 86 0.53 -12.92 -2.05
N TYR A 87 -0.08 -11.80 -1.63
CA TYR A 87 0.03 -10.51 -2.31
C TYR A 87 0.15 -9.35 -1.31
N LEU A 88 0.93 -8.34 -1.69
CA LEU A 88 1.08 -7.11 -0.93
C LEU A 88 0.64 -5.92 -1.77
N PHE A 89 -0.26 -5.09 -1.23
CA PHE A 89 -0.71 -3.87 -1.86
C PHE A 89 -0.45 -2.66 -0.98
N PHE A 90 0.15 -1.65 -1.56
CA PHE A 90 0.27 -0.33 -0.96
C PHE A 90 -0.69 0.65 -1.62
N PHE A 91 -1.44 1.37 -0.79
CA PHE A 91 -2.31 2.46 -1.22
C PHE A 91 -2.01 3.73 -0.42
N ASN A 92 -2.16 4.89 -1.08
CA ASN A 92 -2.10 6.15 -0.37
C ASN A 92 -3.27 6.27 0.63
N ALA A 93 -3.01 6.95 1.75
CA ALA A 93 -3.97 7.03 2.86
C ALA A 93 -5.32 7.65 2.49
N ASN A 94 -5.34 8.59 1.54
CA ASN A 94 -6.52 9.34 1.12
C ASN A 94 -7.32 8.66 -0.01
N LEU A 95 -7.25 7.34 -0.13
CA LEU A 95 -8.01 6.59 -1.13
C LEU A 95 -9.23 5.89 -0.50
N THR A 96 -10.28 5.75 -1.29
CA THR A 96 -11.47 4.96 -0.98
C THR A 96 -11.78 4.01 -2.12
N CYS A 97 -12.25 2.81 -1.81
CA CYS A 97 -12.66 1.82 -2.81
C CYS A 97 -14.18 1.92 -3.03
N ARG A 98 -14.60 2.64 -4.08
CA ARG A 98 -16.02 2.95 -4.32
C ARG A 98 -16.80 1.80 -4.94
N GLU A 99 -16.14 1.02 -5.79
CA GLU A 99 -16.76 -0.07 -6.54
C GLU A 99 -16.11 -1.40 -6.17
N VAL A 100 -16.82 -2.48 -6.41
CA VAL A 100 -16.30 -3.83 -6.20
C VAL A 100 -15.22 -4.11 -7.24
N ILE A 101 -14.02 -4.44 -6.75
CA ILE A 101 -12.88 -4.87 -7.56
C ILE A 101 -12.63 -6.34 -7.27
N THR A 102 -12.84 -7.20 -8.25
CA THR A 102 -12.73 -8.65 -8.05
C THR A 102 -11.28 -9.14 -8.14
N PRO A 103 -10.95 -10.28 -7.50
CA PRO A 103 -9.62 -10.88 -7.62
C PRO A 103 -9.24 -11.21 -9.07
N GLU A 104 -10.18 -11.66 -9.87
CA GLU A 104 -9.98 -12.06 -11.27
C GLU A 104 -9.58 -10.88 -12.16
N GLU A 105 -10.06 -9.68 -11.81
CA GLU A 105 -9.77 -8.44 -12.56
C GLU A 105 -8.45 -7.80 -12.14
N PHE A 106 -8.07 -7.98 -10.88
CA PHE A 106 -7.04 -7.12 -10.29
C PHE A 106 -5.74 -7.85 -9.91
N LEU A 107 -5.82 -9.13 -9.52
CA LEU A 107 -4.63 -9.82 -9.06
C LEU A 107 -3.68 -10.14 -10.23
N PRO A 108 -2.38 -9.91 -10.07
CA PRO A 108 -1.38 -10.39 -11.03
C PRO A 108 -1.48 -11.90 -11.24
N ARG A 109 -1.22 -12.35 -12.46
CA ARG A 109 -1.28 -13.77 -12.86
C ARG A 109 0.13 -14.32 -13.02
N PRO A 110 0.72 -14.90 -11.96
CA PRO A 110 2.10 -15.39 -11.99
C PRO A 110 2.35 -16.43 -13.11
N GLN A 111 1.31 -17.22 -13.46
CA GLN A 111 1.38 -18.21 -14.54
C GLN A 111 1.58 -17.57 -15.93
N GLN A 112 1.27 -16.27 -16.06
CA GLN A 112 1.50 -15.47 -17.26
C GLN A 112 2.74 -14.56 -17.14
N GLY A 113 3.54 -14.74 -16.07
CA GLY A 113 4.71 -13.93 -15.79
C GLY A 113 4.41 -12.57 -15.14
N GLU A 114 3.16 -12.34 -14.75
CA GLU A 114 2.77 -11.09 -14.05
C GLU A 114 3.15 -11.22 -12.58
N GLN A 115 4.12 -10.43 -12.13
CA GLN A 115 4.58 -10.43 -10.74
C GLN A 115 4.40 -9.08 -10.03
N LEU A 116 4.15 -8.03 -10.81
CA LEU A 116 4.06 -6.67 -10.31
C LEU A 116 2.93 -5.92 -11.00
N LEU A 117 2.07 -5.29 -10.21
CA LEU A 117 1.04 -4.38 -10.66
C LEU A 117 1.42 -2.96 -10.27
N LEU A 118 1.50 -2.07 -11.26
CA LEU A 118 1.76 -0.65 -11.06
C LEU A 118 0.64 0.19 -11.65
N VAL A 119 0.34 1.29 -10.98
CA VAL A 119 -0.62 2.28 -11.51
C VAL A 119 0.13 3.31 -12.35
N GLN A 120 -0.25 3.44 -13.60
CA GLN A 120 0.26 4.49 -14.46
C GLN A 120 -0.40 5.82 -14.09
N GLN A 121 0.43 6.84 -13.83
CA GLN A 121 -0.05 8.18 -13.49
C GLN A 121 -0.63 8.87 -14.74
N PRO A 122 -1.95 9.09 -14.84
CA PRO A 122 -2.57 9.65 -16.05
C PRO A 122 -2.02 11.02 -16.45
N GLY A 123 -1.64 11.84 -15.47
CA GLY A 123 -1.07 13.17 -15.70
C GLY A 123 0.29 13.17 -16.38
N PHE A 124 0.98 12.03 -16.42
CA PHE A 124 2.30 11.86 -17.05
C PHE A 124 2.28 10.98 -18.30
N TRP A 125 1.11 10.56 -18.73
CA TRP A 125 0.96 9.81 -19.98
C TRP A 125 1.58 10.55 -21.16
N ASN A 126 2.48 9.89 -21.89
CA ASN A 126 3.21 10.46 -23.04
C ASN A 126 4.07 11.70 -22.74
N LYS A 127 4.34 12.03 -21.47
CA LYS A 127 5.28 13.09 -21.11
C LYS A 127 6.68 12.51 -20.93
N LYS A 128 7.69 13.28 -21.33
CA LYS A 128 9.08 12.94 -21.00
C LYS A 128 9.22 12.87 -19.48
N PRO A 129 9.92 11.87 -18.92
CA PRO A 129 10.14 11.79 -17.50
C PRO A 129 10.80 13.07 -17.00
N MET A 130 10.16 13.73 -16.04
CA MET A 130 10.76 14.84 -15.33
C MET A 130 11.80 14.28 -14.35
N PHE A 131 13.01 14.80 -14.45
CA PHE A 131 14.07 14.42 -13.53
C PHE A 131 13.90 15.20 -12.24
N TYR A 132 13.50 14.50 -11.18
CA TYR A 132 13.66 15.01 -9.84
C TYR A 132 15.12 14.88 -9.42
N SER A 133 15.61 15.80 -8.59
CA SER A 133 17.00 15.84 -8.09
C SER A 133 17.28 14.77 -7.01
N TYR A 134 16.61 13.62 -7.06
CA TYR A 134 16.94 12.50 -6.18
C TYR A 134 18.16 11.76 -6.73
N ASP A 135 18.95 11.21 -5.85
CA ASP A 135 20.00 10.29 -6.23
C ASP A 135 19.41 9.12 -7.00
N ARG A 136 19.89 8.94 -8.22
CA ARG A 136 19.51 7.81 -9.04
C ARG A 136 20.38 6.63 -8.70
N ASN A 137 19.77 5.48 -8.55
CA ASN A 137 20.56 4.25 -8.51
C ASN A 137 21.18 4.03 -9.91
N PRO A 138 22.52 4.17 -10.06
CA PRO A 138 23.19 4.03 -11.36
C PRO A 138 23.08 2.60 -11.93
N ARG A 139 22.65 1.63 -11.11
CA ARG A 139 22.42 0.25 -11.53
C ARG A 139 21.00 0.00 -12.05
N CYS A 140 20.10 0.97 -11.88
CA CYS A 140 18.74 0.84 -12.40
C CYS A 140 18.73 1.20 -13.89
N THR A 141 18.39 0.25 -14.73
CA THR A 141 18.23 0.43 -16.18
C THR A 141 16.76 0.59 -16.60
N ALA A 142 15.82 0.35 -15.70
CA ALA A 142 14.39 0.46 -15.94
C ALA A 142 13.87 1.85 -15.58
N TYR A 143 14.09 2.81 -16.46
CA TYR A 143 13.43 4.11 -16.39
C TYR A 143 12.21 4.09 -17.31
N ILE A 144 11.05 4.16 -16.69
CA ILE A 144 9.77 4.27 -17.39
C ILE A 144 9.46 5.75 -17.66
#